data_953e11911a837a367190d8764abf8a75
#
_entry.id   953e11911a837a367190d8764abf8a75
#
_cell.length_a   1.000
_cell.length_b   1.000
_cell.length_c   1.000
_cell.angle_alpha   90.00
_cell.angle_beta   90.00
_cell.angle_gamma   90.00
#
_symmetry.space_group_name_H-M   'P 1'
#
loop_
_entity.id
_entity.type
_entity.pdbx_description
1 polymer ?
#
loop_
_entity_poly.entity_id
_entity_poly.type
_entity_poly.pdbx_seq_one_letter_code
_entity_poly.pdbx_strand_id
1 'polypeptide(L)'
;MLGRSKPAKTKSFFQSCLFFPLLWVFMSRGGLPLPDASATSVNVSIDTAAISGTEALLTFDLFDFDGVSNNSTVVLAFSTDGTPESAATTGDVSGSLPGTVTISDTVGVGELLQGISLGSTLAFVLDLTTNFAGGQPDSFSLFLLDPATSFSLVDTNLLGDALFTISTVGSPQGL
;
A
#
# COMPACT_ATOMS: atom_id res chain seq x y z
N MET A 1 -82.84 1.37 53.06
CA MET A 1 -81.79 1.75 54.00
C MET A 1 -80.62 2.22 53.21
N LEU A 2 -80.37 3.51 53.18
CA LEU A 2 -79.40 4.15 52.37
C LEU A 2 -78.10 4.35 53.19
N GLY A 3 -77.02 3.66 52.80
CA GLY A 3 -75.71 3.87 53.39
C GLY A 3 -74.97 5.02 52.68
N ARG A 4 -74.70 6.08 53.39
CA ARG A 4 -73.88 7.21 52.93
C ARG A 4 -72.42 6.83 52.98
N SER A 5 -71.75 6.87 51.86
CA SER A 5 -70.23 6.78 51.73
C SER A 5 -69.67 8.20 51.91
N LYS A 6 -68.62 8.28 52.74
CA LYS A 6 -67.85 9.51 52.98
C LYS A 6 -66.83 9.74 51.82
N PRO A 7 -66.58 11.02 51.48
CA PRO A 7 -65.55 11.31 50.45
C PRO A 7 -64.13 11.14 51.02
N ALA A 8 -63.29 10.55 50.23
CA ALA A 8 -61.85 10.39 50.50
C ALA A 8 -61.10 11.72 50.28
N LYS A 9 -60.27 12.10 51.24
CA LYS A 9 -59.35 13.26 51.14
C LYS A 9 -58.20 12.98 50.21
N THR A 10 -58.14 13.71 49.12
CA THR A 10 -56.99 13.70 48.19
C THR A 10 -55.84 14.46 48.85
N LYS A 11 -54.77 13.76 49.17
CA LYS A 11 -53.47 14.37 49.55
C LYS A 11 -52.71 14.77 48.28
N SER A 12 -52.57 16.09 48.11
CA SER A 12 -51.65 16.66 47.11
C SER A 12 -50.23 16.36 47.52
N PHE A 13 -49.56 15.56 46.70
CA PHE A 13 -48.11 15.30 46.79
C PHE A 13 -47.42 16.34 45.93
N PHE A 14 -46.78 17.33 46.53
CA PHE A 14 -45.91 18.25 45.90
C PHE A 14 -44.63 17.45 45.57
N GLN A 15 -44.47 17.08 44.30
CA GLN A 15 -43.26 16.45 43.79
C GLN A 15 -42.25 17.53 43.44
N SER A 16 -41.29 17.69 44.36
CA SER A 16 -40.15 18.59 44.19
C SER A 16 -39.28 18.09 43.03
N CYS A 17 -39.32 18.78 41.90
CA CYS A 17 -38.39 18.52 40.79
C CYS A 17 -36.98 18.95 41.21
N LEU A 18 -36.18 18.00 41.62
CA LEU A 18 -34.73 18.16 41.70
C LEU A 18 -34.19 18.22 40.26
N PHE A 19 -33.83 19.41 39.82
CA PHE A 19 -32.97 19.60 38.62
C PHE A 19 -31.59 19.03 38.92
N PHE A 20 -31.30 17.85 38.40
CA PHE A 20 -29.93 17.38 38.25
C PHE A 20 -29.35 18.08 37.03
N PRO A 21 -28.28 18.87 37.16
CA PRO A 21 -27.52 19.31 35.98
C PRO A 21 -26.89 18.10 35.36
N LEU A 22 -27.31 17.76 34.13
CA LEU A 22 -26.70 16.74 33.29
C LEU A 22 -25.29 17.25 32.91
N LEU A 23 -24.28 16.80 33.65
CA LEU A 23 -22.89 17.05 33.35
C LEU A 23 -22.59 16.30 32.06
N TRP A 24 -22.61 17.01 30.92
CA TRP A 24 -22.10 16.53 29.66
C TRP A 24 -20.57 16.45 29.77
N VAL A 25 -20.05 15.28 30.11
CA VAL A 25 -18.67 14.99 29.95
C VAL A 25 -18.43 14.85 28.43
N PHE A 26 -17.95 15.92 27.80
CA PHE A 26 -17.31 15.83 26.50
C PHE A 26 -16.05 14.99 26.68
N MET A 27 -16.16 13.67 26.48
CA MET A 27 -14.99 12.88 26.14
C MET A 27 -14.55 13.37 24.76
N SER A 28 -13.67 14.34 24.72
CA SER A 28 -12.79 14.55 23.56
C SER A 28 -12.05 13.22 23.39
N ARG A 29 -12.49 12.42 22.43
CA ARG A 29 -11.67 11.36 21.90
C ARG A 29 -10.45 12.09 21.32
N GLY A 30 -9.40 12.19 22.12
CA GLY A 30 -8.07 12.41 21.61
C GLY A 30 -7.83 11.26 20.66
N GLY A 31 -8.04 11.47 19.37
CA GLY A 31 -7.58 10.55 18.36
C GLY A 31 -6.09 10.42 18.62
N LEU A 32 -5.63 9.22 18.94
CA LEU A 32 -4.20 8.94 18.89
C LEU A 32 -3.77 9.37 17.49
N PRO A 33 -2.68 10.13 17.33
CA PRO A 33 -2.16 10.39 16.00
C PRO A 33 -2.00 9.02 15.34
N LEU A 34 -2.71 8.80 14.23
CA LEU A 34 -2.41 7.67 13.36
C LEU A 34 -0.93 7.83 13.01
N PRO A 35 -0.13 6.77 13.07
CA PRO A 35 1.24 6.86 12.59
C PRO A 35 1.17 7.43 11.18
N ASP A 36 1.88 8.52 10.93
CA ASP A 36 2.02 9.07 9.59
C ASP A 36 2.52 7.93 8.69
N ALA A 37 1.86 7.75 7.54
CA ALA A 37 2.33 6.81 6.56
C ALA A 37 3.80 7.10 6.29
N SER A 38 4.67 6.18 6.68
CA SER A 38 6.09 6.33 6.41
C SER A 38 6.31 6.01 4.94
N ALA A 39 7.02 6.87 4.23
CA ALA A 39 7.42 6.62 2.86
C ALA A 39 8.95 6.53 2.80
N THR A 40 9.42 5.56 2.05
CA THR A 40 10.86 5.37 1.77
C THR A 40 11.10 5.65 0.29
N SER A 41 12.05 6.54 0.01
CA SER A 41 12.49 6.84 -1.36
C SER A 41 13.84 6.17 -1.64
N VAL A 42 13.91 5.42 -2.72
CA VAL A 42 15.12 4.67 -3.15
C VAL A 42 15.49 5.08 -4.57
N ASN A 43 16.73 5.52 -4.76
CA ASN A 43 17.26 5.71 -6.10
C ASN A 43 17.81 4.37 -6.60
N VAL A 44 17.29 3.89 -7.71
CA VAL A 44 17.71 2.64 -8.35
C VAL A 44 18.51 2.96 -9.61
N SER A 45 19.64 2.29 -9.76
CA SER A 45 20.46 2.32 -10.98
C SER A 45 20.99 0.92 -11.23
N ILE A 46 20.73 0.40 -12.43
CA ILE A 46 21.08 -0.96 -12.85
C ILE A 46 21.97 -0.88 -14.08
N ASP A 47 23.15 -1.48 -14.01
CA ASP A 47 24.04 -1.68 -15.15
C ASP A 47 23.57 -2.91 -15.93
N THR A 48 23.09 -2.69 -17.15
CA THR A 48 22.61 -3.72 -18.08
C THR A 48 23.55 -3.89 -19.28
N ALA A 49 24.76 -3.30 -19.25
CA ALA A 49 25.69 -3.31 -20.37
C ALA A 49 26.03 -4.74 -20.85
N ALA A 50 26.16 -5.70 -19.92
CA ALA A 50 26.47 -7.09 -20.25
C ALA A 50 25.37 -7.81 -21.05
N ILE A 51 24.12 -7.32 -21.00
CA ILE A 51 22.95 -7.88 -21.68
C ILE A 51 22.26 -6.83 -22.57
N SER A 52 22.97 -5.78 -22.93
CA SER A 52 22.46 -4.74 -23.85
C SER A 52 22.02 -5.33 -25.17
N GLY A 53 20.89 -4.86 -25.70
CA GLY A 53 20.26 -5.38 -26.93
C GLY A 53 19.40 -6.62 -26.70
N THR A 54 19.26 -7.10 -25.45
CA THR A 54 18.35 -8.20 -25.12
C THR A 54 16.95 -7.68 -24.92
N GLU A 55 15.94 -8.39 -25.45
CA GLU A 55 14.54 -8.16 -25.13
C GLU A 55 14.24 -8.68 -23.73
N ALA A 56 13.56 -7.89 -22.92
CA ALA A 56 13.23 -8.20 -21.53
C ALA A 56 11.84 -7.72 -21.13
N LEU A 57 11.30 -8.31 -20.06
CA LEU A 57 10.20 -7.78 -19.28
C LEU A 57 10.75 -7.24 -17.98
N LEU A 58 10.67 -5.92 -17.79
CA LEU A 58 10.96 -5.28 -16.52
C LEU A 58 9.68 -5.32 -15.69
N THR A 59 9.69 -6.09 -14.61
CA THR A 59 8.50 -6.40 -13.83
C THR A 59 8.58 -5.78 -12.45
N PHE A 60 7.61 -4.93 -12.14
CA PHE A 60 7.47 -4.24 -10.85
C PHE A 60 6.25 -4.83 -10.13
N ASP A 61 6.48 -5.54 -9.05
CA ASP A 61 5.45 -6.23 -8.28
C ASP A 61 5.32 -5.65 -6.87
N LEU A 62 4.09 -5.35 -6.46
CA LEU A 62 3.74 -5.05 -5.08
C LEU A 62 2.76 -6.09 -4.58
N PHE A 63 3.17 -6.87 -3.57
CA PHE A 63 2.36 -7.92 -2.96
C PHE A 63 1.81 -7.47 -1.61
N ASP A 64 0.50 -7.61 -1.42
CA ASP A 64 -0.18 -7.52 -0.15
C ASP A 64 -0.12 -8.88 0.55
N PHE A 65 0.70 -8.99 1.58
CA PHE A 65 0.82 -10.20 2.39
C PHE A 65 0.12 -10.09 3.75
N ASP A 66 -0.17 -8.86 4.21
CA ASP A 66 -0.87 -8.67 5.48
C ASP A 66 -2.40 -8.61 5.32
N GLY A 67 -2.89 -8.52 4.09
CA GLY A 67 -4.31 -8.47 3.74
C GLY A 67 -4.96 -7.11 4.02
N VAL A 68 -4.16 -6.06 4.18
CA VAL A 68 -4.64 -4.70 4.47
C VAL A 68 -4.14 -3.74 3.41
N SER A 69 -5.02 -3.30 2.53
CA SER A 69 -4.71 -2.33 1.47
C SER A 69 -4.27 -0.98 2.05
N ASN A 70 -3.00 -0.82 2.32
CA ASN A 70 -2.44 0.35 2.97
C ASN A 70 -1.10 0.81 2.37
N ASN A 71 -0.58 0.10 1.36
CA ASN A 71 0.68 0.42 0.71
C ASN A 71 0.53 0.74 -0.77
N SER A 72 1.47 1.53 -1.25
CA SER A 72 1.63 1.85 -2.66
C SER A 72 3.09 2.09 -3.00
N THR A 73 3.41 1.86 -4.25
CA THR A 73 4.71 2.15 -4.83
C THR A 73 4.55 3.12 -5.99
N VAL A 74 5.41 4.14 -6.06
CA VAL A 74 5.44 5.07 -7.18
C VAL A 74 6.80 4.98 -7.85
N VAL A 75 6.81 4.67 -9.15
CA VAL A 75 8.00 4.69 -10.00
C VAL A 75 8.09 6.05 -10.67
N LEU A 76 9.18 6.76 -10.45
CA LEU A 76 9.43 8.13 -10.89
C LEU A 76 10.73 8.23 -11.67
N ALA A 77 10.85 9.26 -12.50
CA ALA A 77 12.11 9.62 -13.18
C ALA A 77 12.76 8.44 -13.91
N PHE A 78 11.96 7.55 -14.48
CA PHE A 78 12.47 6.42 -15.25
C PHE A 78 13.30 6.91 -16.43
N SER A 79 14.49 6.37 -16.57
CA SER A 79 15.39 6.65 -17.68
C SER A 79 16.16 5.40 -18.09
N THR A 80 16.41 5.27 -19.38
CA THR A 80 17.20 4.20 -19.98
C THR A 80 17.76 4.70 -21.30
N ASP A 81 18.90 4.13 -21.73
CA ASP A 81 19.41 4.25 -23.09
C ASP A 81 18.91 3.12 -24.00
N GLY A 82 18.07 2.20 -23.46
CA GLY A 82 17.33 1.22 -24.23
C GLY A 82 16.00 1.78 -24.80
N THR A 83 15.15 0.89 -25.29
CA THR A 83 13.86 1.26 -25.90
C THR A 83 12.71 0.62 -25.14
N PRO A 84 11.92 1.38 -24.36
CA PRO A 84 10.67 0.87 -23.78
C PRO A 84 9.68 0.46 -24.88
N GLU A 85 8.99 -0.65 -24.66
CA GLU A 85 7.99 -1.21 -25.56
C GLU A 85 6.58 -1.18 -24.95
N SER A 86 5.72 -2.12 -25.33
CA SER A 86 4.39 -2.24 -24.74
C SER A 86 4.46 -2.68 -23.28
N ALA A 87 3.49 -2.21 -22.51
CA ALA A 87 3.31 -2.61 -21.12
C ALA A 87 1.99 -3.33 -20.92
N ALA A 88 1.94 -4.22 -19.91
CA ALA A 88 0.73 -4.84 -19.38
C ALA A 88 0.66 -4.62 -17.88
N THR A 89 -0.54 -4.60 -17.33
CA THR A 89 -0.74 -4.39 -15.88
C THR A 89 -1.71 -5.42 -15.31
N THR A 90 -1.49 -5.79 -14.05
CA THR A 90 -2.40 -6.60 -13.24
C THR A 90 -2.69 -5.84 -11.95
N GLY A 91 -3.91 -5.93 -11.45
CA GLY A 91 -4.30 -5.25 -10.23
C GLY A 91 -4.48 -3.74 -10.38
N ASP A 92 -4.22 -3.00 -9.31
CA ASP A 92 -4.42 -1.55 -9.25
C ASP A 92 -3.14 -0.81 -9.63
N VAL A 93 -2.98 -0.58 -10.93
CA VAL A 93 -1.85 0.13 -11.52
C VAL A 93 -2.33 1.29 -12.37
N SER A 94 -1.72 2.45 -12.20
CA SER A 94 -2.03 3.65 -12.97
C SER A 94 -0.77 4.34 -13.49
N GLY A 95 -0.90 5.03 -14.63
CA GLY A 95 0.22 5.67 -15.31
C GLY A 95 0.93 4.74 -16.30
N SER A 96 2.07 5.19 -16.82
CA SER A 96 2.91 4.44 -17.78
C SER A 96 4.32 4.98 -17.82
N LEU A 97 5.31 4.11 -18.05
CA LEU A 97 6.69 4.55 -18.30
C LEU A 97 6.83 5.18 -19.71
N PRO A 98 7.74 6.15 -19.88
CA PRO A 98 8.70 6.68 -18.89
C PRO A 98 8.13 7.71 -17.91
N GLY A 99 6.83 7.99 -17.92
CA GLY A 99 6.17 8.84 -16.93
C GLY A 99 6.08 8.18 -15.56
N THR A 100 5.24 8.76 -14.71
CA THR A 100 5.01 8.22 -13.36
C THR A 100 4.07 7.01 -13.42
N VAL A 101 4.41 5.96 -12.70
CA VAL A 101 3.55 4.79 -12.47
C VAL A 101 3.29 4.65 -10.98
N THR A 102 2.03 4.43 -10.63
CA THR A 102 1.62 4.09 -9.26
C THR A 102 1.06 2.67 -9.25
N ILE A 103 1.53 1.87 -8.32
CA ILE A 103 1.10 0.49 -8.07
C ILE A 103 0.58 0.45 -6.64
N SER A 104 -0.63 -0.06 -6.43
CA SER A 104 -1.27 -0.18 -5.11
C SER A 104 -1.60 -1.63 -4.78
N ASP A 105 -1.64 -1.94 -3.50
CA ASP A 105 -1.89 -3.30 -2.97
C ASP A 105 -3.39 -3.63 -2.78
N THR A 106 -4.29 -2.82 -3.36
CA THR A 106 -5.75 -2.90 -3.10
C THR A 106 -6.42 -4.22 -3.50
N VAL A 107 -5.77 -5.06 -4.29
CA VAL A 107 -6.31 -6.33 -4.81
C VAL A 107 -5.36 -7.52 -4.62
N GLY A 108 -4.49 -7.47 -3.61
CA GLY A 108 -3.57 -8.55 -3.26
C GLY A 108 -2.25 -8.51 -4.04
N VAL A 109 -2.25 -8.15 -5.32
CA VAL A 109 -1.05 -7.89 -6.12
C VAL A 109 -1.30 -6.77 -7.12
N GLY A 110 -0.38 -5.82 -7.16
CA GLY A 110 -0.24 -4.84 -8.23
C GLY A 110 1.01 -5.14 -9.04
N GLU A 111 0.89 -5.26 -10.36
CA GLU A 111 2.00 -5.61 -11.24
C GLU A 111 2.03 -4.72 -12.47
N LEU A 112 3.23 -4.21 -12.81
CA LEU A 112 3.55 -3.63 -14.10
C LEU A 112 4.58 -4.52 -14.81
N LEU A 113 4.21 -5.05 -15.97
CA LEU A 113 5.10 -5.72 -16.92
C LEU A 113 5.46 -4.75 -18.04
N GLN A 114 6.66 -4.21 -18.05
CA GLN A 114 7.14 -3.31 -19.08
C GLN A 114 8.08 -4.04 -20.05
N GLY A 115 7.65 -4.23 -21.28
CA GLY A 115 8.56 -4.69 -22.37
C GLY A 115 9.64 -3.66 -22.63
N ILE A 116 10.86 -4.11 -22.84
CA ILE A 116 12.02 -3.25 -23.09
C ILE A 116 13.08 -3.98 -23.91
N SER A 117 13.60 -3.31 -24.94
CA SER A 117 14.90 -3.68 -25.52
C SER A 117 16.00 -2.97 -24.71
N LEU A 118 16.79 -3.73 -23.97
CA LEU A 118 17.74 -3.21 -22.99
C LEU A 118 18.83 -2.38 -23.64
N GLY A 119 19.12 -1.22 -23.05
CA GLY A 119 20.36 -0.49 -23.26
C GLY A 119 21.45 -0.95 -22.28
N SER A 120 22.37 -0.07 -21.97
CA SER A 120 23.43 -0.31 -20.99
C SER A 120 23.02 0.09 -19.57
N THR A 121 21.94 0.89 -19.41
CA THR A 121 21.53 1.41 -18.12
C THR A 121 20.01 1.48 -17.97
N LEU A 122 19.55 1.21 -16.75
CA LEU A 122 18.20 1.51 -16.26
C LEU A 122 18.32 2.31 -14.98
N ALA A 123 17.56 3.40 -14.84
CA ALA A 123 17.51 4.15 -13.61
C ALA A 123 16.10 4.70 -13.34
N PHE A 124 15.74 4.77 -12.09
CA PHE A 124 14.45 5.35 -11.63
C PHE A 124 14.52 5.66 -10.13
N VAL A 125 13.53 6.41 -9.65
CA VAL A 125 13.27 6.59 -8.24
C VAL A 125 12.05 5.77 -7.87
N LEU A 126 12.12 5.06 -6.75
CA LEU A 126 11.05 4.28 -6.17
C LEU A 126 10.63 4.93 -4.86
N ASP A 127 9.40 5.44 -4.78
CA ASP A 127 8.79 5.89 -3.55
C ASP A 127 7.81 4.80 -3.07
N LEU A 128 8.09 4.22 -1.90
CA LEU A 128 7.29 3.13 -1.32
C LEU A 128 6.72 3.57 0.02
N THR A 129 5.40 3.44 0.21
CA THR A 129 4.81 3.54 1.54
C THR A 129 5.16 2.29 2.35
N THR A 130 5.39 2.46 3.65
CA THR A 130 5.86 1.39 4.53
C THR A 130 4.94 1.26 5.73
N ASN A 131 3.63 1.09 5.45
CA ASN A 131 2.65 0.80 6.48
C ASN A 131 2.64 -0.70 6.78
N PHE A 132 2.49 -1.05 8.04
CA PHE A 132 2.46 -2.43 8.48
C PHE A 132 1.34 -2.62 9.51
N ALA A 133 0.36 -3.45 9.15
CA ALA A 133 -0.79 -3.74 10.01
C ALA A 133 -0.58 -4.97 10.91
N GLY A 134 0.51 -5.70 10.73
CA GLY A 134 0.85 -6.94 11.45
C GLY A 134 0.80 -8.16 10.53
N GLY A 135 1.36 -9.26 10.96
CA GLY A 135 1.42 -10.49 10.14
C GLY A 135 2.69 -10.57 9.28
N GLN A 136 2.56 -10.93 8.01
CA GLN A 136 3.64 -10.88 7.05
C GLN A 136 3.63 -9.51 6.38
N PRO A 137 4.75 -8.77 6.38
CA PRO A 137 4.79 -7.45 5.73
C PRO A 137 4.67 -7.57 4.21
N ASP A 138 4.07 -6.56 3.59
CA ASP A 138 4.02 -6.43 2.14
C ASP A 138 5.40 -6.29 1.55
N SER A 139 5.51 -6.58 0.27
CA SER A 139 6.79 -6.64 -0.41
C SER A 139 6.69 -6.09 -1.83
N PHE A 140 7.58 -5.16 -2.12
CA PHE A 140 7.87 -4.76 -3.48
C PHE A 140 9.05 -5.57 -4.03
N SER A 141 8.94 -6.05 -5.27
CA SER A 141 10.00 -6.78 -5.96
C SER A 141 10.18 -6.27 -7.40
N LEU A 142 11.40 -6.24 -7.85
CA LEU A 142 11.77 -5.93 -9.24
C LEU A 142 12.41 -7.15 -9.88
N PHE A 143 11.92 -7.52 -11.07
CA PHE A 143 12.49 -8.61 -11.87
C PHE A 143 12.87 -8.12 -13.26
N LEU A 144 13.78 -8.86 -13.87
CA LEU A 144 14.15 -8.74 -15.28
C LEU A 144 13.99 -10.12 -15.92
N LEU A 145 12.90 -10.31 -16.68
CA LEU A 145 12.50 -11.60 -17.19
C LEU A 145 12.70 -11.72 -18.70
N ASP A 146 12.97 -12.91 -19.15
CA ASP A 146 12.91 -13.28 -20.57
C ASP A 146 11.43 -13.29 -21.03
N PRO A 147 11.06 -12.52 -22.06
CA PRO A 147 9.67 -12.41 -22.50
C PRO A 147 9.10 -13.71 -23.10
N ALA A 148 9.93 -14.64 -23.54
CA ALA A 148 9.49 -15.90 -24.13
C ALA A 148 9.25 -16.99 -23.08
N THR A 149 10.00 -16.96 -21.97
CA THR A 149 9.97 -18.03 -20.96
C THR A 149 9.44 -17.57 -19.60
N SER A 150 9.42 -16.26 -19.36
CA SER A 150 9.14 -15.64 -18.06
C SER A 150 10.10 -16.04 -16.94
N PHE A 151 11.27 -16.59 -17.29
CA PHE A 151 12.33 -16.82 -16.33
C PHE A 151 13.23 -15.59 -16.21
N SER A 152 13.86 -15.44 -15.03
CA SER A 152 14.80 -14.34 -14.82
C SER A 152 15.98 -14.42 -15.80
N LEU A 153 16.36 -13.26 -16.34
CA LEU A 153 17.58 -13.09 -17.15
C LEU A 153 18.85 -13.05 -16.30
N VAL A 154 18.71 -12.91 -15.00
CA VAL A 154 19.81 -12.83 -14.05
C VAL A 154 19.57 -13.81 -12.90
N ASP A 155 20.62 -14.45 -12.44
CA ASP A 155 20.59 -15.33 -11.27
C ASP A 155 20.99 -14.48 -10.04
N THR A 156 20.05 -14.37 -9.12
CA THR A 156 20.29 -13.65 -7.88
C THR A 156 20.02 -14.52 -6.70
N ASN A 157 20.36 -14.64 -5.62
CA ASN A 157 19.97 -15.56 -4.55
C ASN A 157 18.65 -15.13 -3.85
N LEU A 158 17.87 -14.26 -4.48
CA LEU A 158 16.56 -13.82 -4.00
C LEU A 158 15.43 -14.72 -4.54
N LEU A 159 14.27 -14.68 -3.91
CA LEU A 159 13.12 -15.45 -4.34
C LEU A 159 12.71 -15.07 -5.77
N GLY A 160 12.64 -16.07 -6.65
CA GLY A 160 12.30 -15.89 -8.07
C GLY A 160 13.37 -15.12 -8.85
N ASP A 161 14.59 -15.01 -8.31
CA ASP A 161 15.69 -14.23 -8.89
C ASP A 161 15.36 -12.75 -9.13
N ALA A 162 14.63 -12.16 -8.17
CA ALA A 162 14.40 -10.71 -8.16
C ALA A 162 15.73 -9.96 -8.17
N LEU A 163 15.80 -8.85 -8.89
CA LEU A 163 16.96 -7.94 -8.82
C LEU A 163 17.09 -7.37 -7.41
N PHE A 164 15.98 -7.00 -6.81
CA PHE A 164 15.91 -6.66 -5.40
C PHE A 164 14.47 -6.78 -4.87
N THR A 165 14.35 -6.84 -3.57
CA THR A 165 13.07 -6.86 -2.85
C THR A 165 13.13 -5.86 -1.69
N ILE A 166 12.04 -5.13 -1.45
CA ILE A 166 11.87 -4.22 -0.32
C ILE A 166 10.63 -4.64 0.45
N SER A 167 10.81 -4.99 1.73
CA SER A 167 9.68 -5.23 2.65
C SER A 167 9.23 -3.92 3.29
N THR A 168 7.93 -3.77 3.54
CA THR A 168 7.35 -2.57 4.18
C THR A 168 7.82 -2.34 5.63
N VAL A 169 8.52 -3.29 6.23
CA VAL A 169 9.11 -3.16 7.60
C VAL A 169 10.62 -3.30 7.64
N GLY A 170 11.30 -3.26 6.52
CA GLY A 170 12.73 -3.53 6.48
C GLY A 170 13.53 -2.67 5.51
N SER A 171 14.83 -2.87 5.55
CA SER A 171 15.72 -2.30 4.55
C SER A 171 15.66 -3.08 3.24
N PRO A 172 15.94 -2.45 2.09
CA PRO A 172 16.06 -3.14 0.81
C PRO A 172 17.04 -4.31 0.89
N GLN A 173 16.68 -5.44 0.28
CA GLN A 173 17.54 -6.60 0.14
C GLN A 173 17.81 -6.85 -1.35
N GLY A 174 19.04 -7.17 -1.69
CA GLY A 174 19.47 -7.37 -3.07
C GLY A 174 20.45 -6.30 -3.55
N LEU A 175 20.97 -6.48 -4.76
CA LEU A 175 22.01 -5.74 -5.48
C LEU A 175 23.37 -5.76 -4.82
#